data_bbdd4d1788a3dd687cf7bb4142559c44
#
_entry.id   bbdd4d1788a3dd687cf7bb4142559c44
#
_cell.length_a   1.000
_cell.length_b   1.000
_cell.length_c   1.000
_cell.angle_alpha   90.00
_cell.angle_beta   90.00
_cell.angle_gamma   90.00
#
_symmetry.space_group_name_H-M   'P 1'
#
loop_
_entity.id
_entity.type
_entity.pdbx_description
1 polymer ?
#
loop_
_entity_poly.entity_id
_entity_poly.type
_entity_poly.pdbx_seq_one_letter_code
_entity_poly.pdbx_strand_id
1 'polypeptide(L)' 'MGRWKRGGVIVVMYSTDYDPWHVHVFEDGKRLLKFSLESWTVMEGELTPKARKALEALREEGIFDEKPQVQGD' A
#
# COMPACT_ATOMS: atom_id res chain seq x y z
N MET A 1 -0.56 6.54 9.83
CA MET A 1 0.55 5.93 9.10
C MET A 1 0.69 4.47 9.49
N GLY A 2 0.88 3.60 8.53
CA GLY A 2 1.05 2.18 8.79
C GLY A 2 2.15 1.60 7.91
N ARG A 3 2.75 0.56 8.43
CA ARG A 3 3.82 -0.12 7.72
C ARG A 3 3.69 -1.61 7.97
N TRP A 4 3.65 -2.39 6.90
CA TRP A 4 3.48 -3.84 6.98
C TRP A 4 4.51 -4.52 6.10
N LYS A 5 4.95 -5.70 6.53
CA LYS A 5 5.90 -6.48 5.76
C LYS A 5 5.30 -7.85 5.49
N ARG A 6 5.26 -8.24 4.22
CA ARG A 6 4.76 -9.55 3.80
C ARG A 6 5.62 -10.07 2.67
N GLY A 7 6.19 -11.27 2.86
CA GLY A 7 6.96 -11.91 1.81
C GLY A 7 8.16 -11.12 1.31
N GLY A 8 8.81 -10.36 2.20
CA GLY A 8 9.95 -9.55 1.81
C GLY A 8 9.60 -8.21 1.19
N VAL A 9 8.31 -7.92 1.09
CA VAL A 9 7.82 -6.66 0.54
C VAL A 9 7.31 -5.81 1.69
N ILE A 10 7.65 -4.53 1.68
CA ILE A 10 7.18 -3.58 2.69
C ILE A 10 6.17 -2.66 2.06
N VAL A 11 5.01 -2.55 2.71
CA VAL A 11 3.92 -1.69 2.26
C VAL A 11 3.74 -0.57 3.28
N VAL A 12 3.78 0.67 2.83
CA VAL A 12 3.67 1.83 3.71
C VAL A 12 2.47 2.67 3.30
N MET A 13 1.66 3.00 4.29
CA MET A 13 0.50 3.87 4.10
C MET A 13 0.71 5.13 4.94
N TYR A 14 0.68 6.29 4.32
CA TYR A 14 0.83 7.56 5.01
C TYR A 14 -0.53 8.19 5.23
N SER A 15 -0.80 8.59 6.47
CA SER A 15 -2.08 9.19 6.81
C SER A 15 -2.26 10.58 6.21
N THR A 16 -1.17 11.19 5.77
CA THR A 16 -1.21 12.53 5.19
C THR A 16 -1.28 12.52 3.67
N ASP A 17 -1.31 11.34 3.07
CA ASP A 17 -1.40 11.25 1.62
C ASP A 17 -2.74 11.76 1.12
N TYR A 18 -2.72 12.42 -0.02
CA TYR A 18 -3.91 12.92 -0.65
C TYR A 18 -4.57 11.84 -1.49
N ASP A 19 -5.81 12.07 -1.87
CA ASP A 19 -6.51 11.18 -2.78
C ASP A 19 -5.79 11.10 -4.11
N PRO A 20 -5.86 9.95 -4.79
CA PRO A 20 -6.56 8.76 -4.31
C PRO A 20 -5.82 8.06 -3.19
N TRP A 21 -6.57 7.34 -2.37
CA TRP A 21 -6.01 6.55 -1.28
C TRP A 21 -5.06 5.51 -1.84
N HIS A 22 -3.81 5.54 -1.39
CA HIS A 22 -2.79 4.70 -1.97
C HIS A 22 -1.73 4.27 -0.96
N VAL A 23 -0.92 3.31 -1.36
CA VAL A 23 0.20 2.85 -0.55
C VAL A 23 1.47 2.88 -1.40
N HIS A 24 2.60 2.96 -0.72
CA HIS A 24 3.91 2.85 -1.32
C HIS A 24 4.46 1.47 -1.03
N VAL A 25 4.99 0.81 -2.04
CA VAL A 25 5.49 -0.55 -1.93
C VAL A 25 6.99 -0.55 -2.16
N PHE A 26 7.71 -1.17 -1.22
CA PHE A 26 9.17 -1.22 -1.25
C PHE A 26 9.63 -2.68 -1.27
N GLU A 27 10.69 -2.92 -2.01
CA GLU A 27 11.34 -4.21 -2.03
C GLU A 27 12.84 -3.97 -2.04
N ASP A 28 13.56 -4.66 -1.11
CA ASP A 28 15.00 -4.52 -0.97
C ASP A 28 15.46 -3.08 -0.76
N GLY A 29 14.66 -2.33 0.02
CA GLY A 29 14.98 -0.96 0.37
C GLY A 29 14.71 0.07 -0.72
N LYS A 30 14.16 -0.36 -1.85
CA LYS A 30 13.84 0.55 -2.96
C LYS A 30 12.35 0.63 -3.15
N ARG A 31 11.86 1.83 -3.46
CA ARG A 31 10.44 1.97 -3.77
C ARG A 31 10.18 1.32 -5.13
N LEU A 32 9.32 0.33 -5.13
CA LEU A 32 9.00 -0.43 -6.31
C LEU A 32 7.84 0.18 -7.07
N LEU A 33 6.79 0.56 -6.34
CA LEU A 33 5.59 1.08 -6.98
C LEU A 33 4.75 1.86 -5.98
N LYS A 34 3.79 2.59 -6.54
CA LYS A 34 2.76 3.29 -5.81
C LYS A 34 1.44 2.71 -6.28
N PHE A 35 0.64 2.22 -5.37
CA PHE A 35 -0.55 1.45 -5.71
C PHE A 35 -1.81 2.08 -5.14
N SER A 36 -2.81 2.28 -6.00
CA SER A 36 -4.09 2.84 -5.58
C SER A 36 -4.97 1.77 -4.95
N LEU A 37 -5.41 2.01 -3.73
CA LEU A 37 -6.32 1.10 -3.04
C LEU A 37 -7.77 1.34 -3.45
N GLU A 38 -8.08 2.53 -3.96
CA GLU A 38 -9.44 2.84 -4.38
C GLU A 38 -9.79 2.12 -5.66
N SER A 39 -8.90 2.14 -6.64
CA SER A 39 -9.15 1.50 -7.93
C SER A 39 -8.45 0.14 -8.05
N TRP A 40 -7.62 -0.21 -7.08
CA TRP A 40 -6.83 -1.43 -7.06
C TRP A 40 -5.94 -1.54 -8.30
N THR A 41 -5.25 -0.44 -8.62
CA THR A 41 -4.38 -0.36 -9.79
C THR A 41 -3.06 0.33 -9.44
N VAL A 42 -2.07 0.10 -10.29
CA VAL A 42 -0.76 0.72 -10.15
C VAL A 42 -0.84 2.19 -10.58
N MET A 43 -0.35 3.09 -9.74
CA MET A 43 -0.26 4.51 -10.07
C MET A 43 1.08 4.86 -10.68
N GLU A 44 2.16 4.30 -10.13
CA GLU A 44 3.51 4.51 -10.61
C GLU A 44 4.31 3.25 -10.37
N GLY A 45 5.28 2.98 -11.21
CA GLY A 45 6.17 1.85 -11.05
C GLY A 45 5.61 0.58 -11.68
N GLU A 46 6.07 -0.55 -11.19
CA GLU A 46 5.74 -1.84 -11.78
C GLU A 46 5.27 -2.81 -10.71
N LEU A 47 4.15 -3.46 -10.96
CA LEU A 47 3.59 -4.45 -10.04
C LEU A 47 4.22 -5.81 -10.31
N THR A 48 5.04 -6.25 -9.36
CA THR A 48 5.64 -7.59 -9.45
C THR A 48 4.71 -8.61 -8.81
N PRO A 49 4.85 -9.90 -9.15
CA PRO A 49 4.05 -10.95 -8.50
C PRO A 49 4.22 -10.95 -6.98
N LYS A 50 5.41 -10.67 -6.51
CA LYS A 50 5.70 -10.65 -5.09
C LYS A 50 4.98 -9.50 -4.38
N ALA A 51 4.99 -8.32 -5.01
CA ALA A 51 4.28 -7.16 -4.47
C ALA A 51 2.78 -7.40 -4.50
N ARG A 52 2.28 -7.99 -5.55
CA ARG A 52 0.87 -8.32 -5.67
C ARG A 52 0.41 -9.25 -4.56
N LYS A 53 1.20 -10.28 -4.27
CA LYS A 53 0.86 -11.21 -3.19
C LYS A 53 0.82 -10.51 -1.84
N ALA A 54 1.76 -9.59 -1.61
CA ALA A 54 1.79 -8.84 -0.36
C ALA A 54 0.54 -7.98 -0.22
N LEU A 55 0.15 -7.29 -1.28
CA LEU A 55 -1.04 -6.43 -1.26
C LEU A 55 -2.31 -7.26 -1.04
N GLU A 56 -2.42 -8.40 -1.71
CA GLU A 56 -3.58 -9.27 -1.56
C GLU A 56 -3.66 -9.84 -0.15
N ALA A 57 -2.53 -10.21 0.43
CA ALA A 57 -2.49 -10.73 1.78
C ALA A 57 -2.97 -9.68 2.78
N LEU A 58 -2.51 -8.45 2.64
CA LEU A 58 -2.94 -7.37 3.52
C LEU A 58 -4.42 -7.06 3.35
N ARG A 59 -4.92 -7.14 2.13
CA ARG A 59 -6.34 -6.95 1.87
C ARG A 59 -7.18 -8.01 2.57
N GLU A 60 -6.76 -9.26 2.50
CA GLU A 60 -7.46 -10.35 3.15
C GLU A 60 -7.43 -10.24 4.67
N GLU A 61 -6.37 -9.64 5.20
CA GLU A 61 -6.26 -9.42 6.64
C GLU A 61 -7.14 -8.26 7.12
N GLY A 62 -7.77 -7.54 6.21
CA GLY A 62 -8.63 -6.42 6.56
C GLY A 62 -7.91 -5.11 6.74
N ILE A 63 -6.63 -5.06 6.41
CA ILE A 63 -5.82 -3.85 6.60
C ILE A 63 -6.33 -2.70 5.75
N PHE A 64 -6.84 -3.02 4.56
CA PHE A 64 -7.31 -2.01 3.59
C PHE A 64 -8.82 -1.83 3.59
N ASP A 65 -9.52 -2.37 4.59
CA ASP A 65 -10.98 -2.27 4.61
C ASP A 65 -11.47 -0.87 4.90
N GLU A 66 -10.69 -0.10 5.66
CA GLU A 66 -11.08 1.25 6.03
C GLU A 66 -9.98 2.23 5.69
N LYS A 67 -10.38 3.33 5.09
CA LYS A 67 -9.48 4.43 4.81
C LYS A 67 -9.08 5.09 6.13
N PRO A 68 -7.78 5.37 6.35
CA PRO A 68 -7.37 6.03 7.57
C PRO A 68 -8.06 7.38 7.72
N GLN A 69 -8.50 7.67 8.92
CA GLN A 69 -9.12 8.95 9.19
C GLN A 69 -8.04 9.98 9.51
N VAL A 70 -8.23 11.17 8.98
CA VAL A 70 -7.36 12.28 9.31
C VAL A 70 -7.81 12.85 10.63
N GLN A 71 -6.94 12.76 11.63
CA GLN A 71 -7.28 13.24 12.97
C GLN A 71 -7.07 14.73 13.06
N GLY A 72 -7.87 15.37 13.90
CA GLY A 72 -7.73 16.79 14.13
C GLY A 72 -8.38 17.66 13.09
N ASP A 73 -9.07 17.07 12.24
CA ASP A 73 -9.82 17.79 11.21
C ASP A 73 -11.07 18.43 11.80
#